data_897cad9b6b19ffd35a3aa6fab2e769e0
#
_entry.id   897cad9b6b19ffd35a3aa6fab2e769e0
#
_cell.length_a   1.000
_cell.length_b   1.000
_cell.length_c   1.000
_cell.angle_alpha   90.00
_cell.angle_beta   90.00
_cell.angle_gamma   90.00
#
_symmetry.space_group_name_H-M   'P 1'
#
loop_
_entity.id
_entity.type
_entity.pdbx_description
1 polymer ?
#
loop_
_entity_poly.entity_id
_entity_poly.type
_entity_poly.pdbx_seq_one_letter_code
_entity_poly.pdbx_strand_id
1 'polypeptide(L)'
;MPAPTVPQKLRCYTCIRLESRAAACTIARVGIEVTILGSGSAGNCTLIKTERTAILVDAGLSSRQITQRLATIGRTVADLDAILLTHEHSDHTRGLTVLCRTHTIPVYANRLTAEAVATDPEIIGTTRISWRLFSTGHPFEVGDFTVESFSVPHDAYDPVGFAIRAGTHSVGVLTDLGHATKLVAERMRAMDVLVLESNHDVKLLQEDTARPWALKQRIMSRHGHLSNDAAATLAEEVCSDRLRHVFLAHLSRDCNRPEIAQRVVSQKLPARVQVAVASQDHPTATVSL
;
A
#
# COMPACT_ATOMS: atom_id res chain seq x y z
N MET A 1 -38.12 79.37 18.19
CA MET A 1 -37.21 78.83 17.15
C MET A 1 -37.66 77.46 16.80
N PRO A 2 -38.13 77.20 15.59
CA PRO A 2 -38.57 75.85 15.16
C PRO A 2 -37.40 75.06 14.52
N ALA A 3 -37.37 73.79 14.78
CA ALA A 3 -36.43 72.79 14.16
C ALA A 3 -36.80 72.49 12.73
N PRO A 4 -35.85 72.16 11.84
CA PRO A 4 -36.14 71.81 10.45
C PRO A 4 -36.47 70.35 10.28
N THR A 5 -37.52 70.12 9.47
CA THR A 5 -38.04 68.88 8.98
C THR A 5 -37.10 68.25 7.93
N VAL A 6 -36.82 66.90 8.06
CA VAL A 6 -36.12 66.09 7.09
C VAL A 6 -37.14 65.36 6.21
N PRO A 7 -37.04 65.34 4.87
CA PRO A 7 -37.88 64.54 4.01
C PRO A 7 -37.31 63.16 3.83
N GLN A 8 -38.11 62.14 4.15
CA GLN A 8 -37.90 60.75 3.77
C GLN A 8 -38.05 60.56 2.25
N LYS A 9 -37.03 60.02 1.61
CA LYS A 9 -37.20 59.32 0.32
C LYS A 9 -36.71 57.87 0.47
N LEU A 10 -37.66 56.99 0.62
CA LEU A 10 -37.44 55.54 0.42
C LEU A 10 -37.11 55.29 -1.05
N ARG A 11 -35.94 54.74 -1.33
CA ARG A 11 -35.64 54.05 -2.59
C ARG A 11 -35.64 52.56 -2.35
N CYS A 12 -36.61 51.94 -3.01
CA CYS A 12 -36.72 50.48 -3.17
C CYS A 12 -35.52 49.98 -3.94
N TYR A 13 -34.68 49.14 -3.30
CA TYR A 13 -33.62 48.37 -4.00
C TYR A 13 -34.21 47.07 -4.47
N THR A 14 -34.23 46.94 -5.78
CA THR A 14 -34.62 45.79 -6.56
C THR A 14 -33.86 44.54 -6.07
N CYS A 15 -34.58 43.48 -5.72
CA CYS A 15 -34.05 42.15 -5.47
C CYS A 15 -33.34 41.64 -6.73
N ILE A 16 -32.01 41.58 -6.68
CA ILE A 16 -31.21 40.81 -7.62
C ILE A 16 -31.30 39.35 -7.18
N ARG A 17 -32.06 38.55 -7.95
CA ARG A 17 -32.01 37.10 -7.84
C ARG A 17 -30.61 36.62 -8.19
N LEU A 18 -29.84 36.24 -7.19
CA LEU A 18 -28.67 35.41 -7.37
C LEU A 18 -29.16 34.01 -7.74
N GLU A 19 -29.18 33.71 -9.02
CA GLU A 19 -29.23 32.32 -9.51
C GLU A 19 -27.88 31.68 -9.11
N SER A 20 -27.91 30.88 -8.03
CA SER A 20 -26.84 29.99 -7.68
C SER A 20 -26.78 28.90 -8.78
N ARG A 21 -25.92 29.10 -9.78
CA ARG A 21 -25.41 28.01 -10.57
C ARG A 21 -24.60 27.11 -9.62
N ALA A 22 -25.25 26.11 -9.05
CA ALA A 22 -24.55 24.96 -8.50
C ALA A 22 -23.81 24.32 -9.67
N ALA A 23 -22.55 24.68 -9.84
CA ALA A 23 -21.63 23.90 -10.64
C ALA A 23 -21.61 22.52 -9.98
N ALA A 24 -22.28 21.56 -10.58
CA ALA A 24 -22.11 20.16 -10.24
C ALA A 24 -20.62 19.88 -10.50
N CYS A 25 -19.83 19.87 -9.42
CA CYS A 25 -18.48 19.36 -9.47
C CYS A 25 -18.61 17.89 -9.82
N THR A 26 -18.51 17.57 -11.10
CA THR A 26 -18.41 16.19 -11.57
C THR A 26 -17.10 15.72 -10.99
N ILE A 27 -17.14 15.01 -9.86
CA ILE A 27 -16.00 14.29 -9.33
C ILE A 27 -15.64 13.31 -10.44
N ALA A 28 -14.60 13.64 -11.20
CA ALA A 28 -14.05 12.70 -12.17
C ALA A 28 -13.84 11.40 -11.40
N ARG A 29 -14.39 10.31 -11.91
CA ARG A 29 -14.17 8.98 -11.31
C ARG A 29 -12.69 8.68 -11.47
N VAL A 30 -11.93 8.90 -10.42
CA VAL A 30 -10.51 8.53 -10.37
C VAL A 30 -10.46 7.03 -10.14
N GLY A 31 -10.20 6.27 -11.20
CA GLY A 31 -10.00 4.83 -11.10
C GLY A 31 -8.65 4.53 -10.43
N ILE A 32 -8.57 3.43 -9.68
CA ILE A 32 -7.30 2.90 -9.17
C ILE A 32 -7.00 1.58 -9.88
N GLU A 33 -5.75 1.43 -10.31
CA GLU A 33 -5.23 0.16 -10.81
C GLU A 33 -4.15 -0.36 -9.86
N VAL A 34 -4.19 -1.68 -9.59
CA VAL A 34 -3.24 -2.37 -8.70
C VAL A 34 -2.61 -3.53 -9.45
N THR A 35 -1.27 -3.58 -9.44
CA THR A 35 -0.50 -4.69 -10.00
C THR A 35 0.63 -5.04 -9.04
N ILE A 36 0.70 -6.27 -8.57
CA ILE A 36 1.84 -6.72 -7.79
C ILE A 36 2.93 -7.14 -8.77
N LEU A 37 4.01 -6.36 -8.87
CA LEU A 37 5.12 -6.64 -9.74
C LEU A 37 5.91 -7.86 -9.29
N GLY A 38 5.90 -8.13 -7.99
CA GLY A 38 6.48 -9.34 -7.39
C GLY A 38 6.35 -9.30 -5.89
N SER A 39 6.24 -10.46 -5.25
CA SER A 39 6.07 -10.54 -3.80
C SER A 39 6.64 -11.84 -3.23
N GLY A 40 7.37 -11.70 -2.12
CA GLY A 40 8.01 -12.77 -1.36
C GLY A 40 9.42 -12.39 -0.92
N SER A 41 10.13 -13.27 -0.23
CA SER A 41 11.47 -13.02 0.35
C SER A 41 12.55 -12.66 -0.69
N ALA A 42 12.30 -12.81 -1.98
CA ALA A 42 13.20 -12.38 -3.05
C ALA A 42 12.98 -10.93 -3.48
N GLY A 43 11.90 -10.30 -3.03
CA GLY A 43 11.59 -8.89 -3.26
C GLY A 43 10.11 -8.63 -3.40
N ASN A 44 9.67 -7.55 -2.76
CA ASN A 44 8.30 -7.04 -2.76
C ASN A 44 8.24 -5.73 -3.54
N CYS A 45 7.25 -5.60 -4.41
CA CYS A 45 7.05 -4.40 -5.21
C CYS A 45 5.62 -4.39 -5.74
N THR A 46 4.81 -3.43 -5.32
CA THR A 46 3.42 -3.25 -5.73
C THR A 46 3.25 -1.92 -6.44
N LEU A 47 2.77 -1.93 -7.68
CA LEU A 47 2.37 -0.74 -8.41
C LEU A 47 0.91 -0.41 -8.10
N ILE A 48 0.66 0.82 -7.68
CA ILE A 48 -0.68 1.39 -7.52
C ILE A 48 -0.71 2.68 -8.33
N LYS A 49 -1.70 2.83 -9.21
CA LYS A 49 -1.78 4.02 -10.04
C LYS A 49 -3.21 4.48 -10.28
N THR A 50 -3.32 5.75 -10.58
CA THR A 50 -4.49 6.39 -11.19
C THR A 50 -4.17 6.76 -12.65
N GLU A 51 -5.01 7.56 -13.29
CA GLU A 51 -4.68 8.15 -14.60
C GLU A 51 -3.51 9.13 -14.53
N ARG A 52 -3.26 9.77 -13.36
CA ARG A 52 -2.32 10.88 -13.19
C ARG A 52 -1.11 10.57 -12.33
N THR A 53 -1.22 9.62 -11.42
CA THR A 53 -0.18 9.33 -10.44
C THR A 53 0.11 7.83 -10.41
N ALA A 54 1.38 7.46 -10.43
CA ALA A 54 1.83 6.08 -10.30
C ALA A 54 2.86 5.95 -9.16
N ILE A 55 2.58 5.09 -8.19
CA ILE A 55 3.45 4.86 -7.04
C ILE A 55 3.84 3.39 -6.93
N LEU A 56 5.05 3.15 -6.46
CA LEU A 56 5.45 1.83 -5.97
C LEU A 56 5.30 1.79 -4.44
N VAL A 57 4.73 0.71 -3.93
CA VAL A 57 4.91 0.33 -2.53
C VAL A 57 5.99 -0.73 -2.52
N ASP A 58 7.10 -0.38 -1.90
CA ASP A 58 8.38 -1.08 -1.88
C ASP A 58 9.08 -1.22 -3.25
N ALA A 59 10.39 -1.39 -3.19
CA ALA A 59 11.27 -1.59 -4.33
C ALA A 59 12.27 -2.73 -4.05
N GLY A 60 11.75 -3.85 -3.53
CA GLY A 60 12.57 -4.97 -3.09
C GLY A 60 13.11 -5.85 -4.21
N LEU A 61 12.55 -5.77 -5.41
CA LEU A 61 13.10 -6.40 -6.61
C LEU A 61 14.32 -5.60 -7.10
N SER A 62 15.25 -6.25 -7.80
CA SER A 62 16.32 -5.50 -8.48
C SER A 62 15.73 -4.49 -9.47
N SER A 63 16.42 -3.35 -9.66
CA SER A 63 15.99 -2.32 -10.63
C SER A 63 15.73 -2.91 -12.03
N ARG A 64 16.57 -3.85 -12.47
CA ARG A 64 16.38 -4.57 -13.74
C ARG A 64 15.03 -5.32 -13.76
N GLN A 65 14.70 -6.04 -12.70
CA GLN A 65 13.43 -6.76 -12.62
C GLN A 65 12.24 -5.79 -12.57
N ILE A 66 12.33 -4.70 -11.80
CA ILE A 66 11.28 -3.67 -11.77
C ILE A 66 11.06 -3.12 -13.19
N THR A 67 12.12 -2.71 -13.89
CA THR A 67 12.03 -2.20 -15.26
C THR A 67 11.41 -3.22 -16.22
N GLN A 68 11.84 -4.46 -16.17
CA GLN A 68 11.31 -5.52 -17.03
C GLN A 68 9.83 -5.80 -16.76
N ARG A 69 9.43 -5.85 -15.47
CA ARG A 69 8.05 -6.13 -15.09
C ARG A 69 7.11 -4.97 -15.36
N LEU A 70 7.56 -3.73 -15.20
CA LEU A 70 6.82 -2.56 -15.66
C LEU A 70 6.60 -2.61 -17.18
N ALA A 71 7.62 -2.98 -17.95
CA ALA A 71 7.50 -3.11 -19.40
C ALA A 71 6.46 -4.15 -19.83
N THR A 72 6.30 -5.27 -19.10
CA THR A 72 5.27 -6.29 -19.43
C THR A 72 3.84 -5.79 -19.29
N ILE A 73 3.64 -4.69 -18.54
CA ILE A 73 2.33 -4.04 -18.36
C ILE A 73 2.26 -2.68 -19.09
N GLY A 74 3.17 -2.45 -20.07
CA GLY A 74 3.21 -1.25 -20.88
C GLY A 74 3.63 0.02 -20.14
N ARG A 75 4.45 -0.10 -19.08
CA ARG A 75 4.95 1.00 -18.25
C ARG A 75 6.47 1.05 -18.21
N THR A 76 6.98 2.20 -17.79
CA THR A 76 8.41 2.43 -17.61
C THR A 76 8.69 2.99 -16.21
N VAL A 77 9.94 3.00 -15.81
CA VAL A 77 10.35 3.61 -14.53
C VAL A 77 10.12 5.14 -14.56
N ALA A 78 10.15 5.76 -15.74
CA ALA A 78 9.90 7.20 -15.87
C ALA A 78 8.43 7.59 -15.61
N ASP A 79 7.51 6.63 -15.61
CA ASP A 79 6.10 6.86 -15.28
C ASP A 79 5.84 6.91 -13.77
N LEU A 80 6.85 6.63 -12.93
CA LEU A 80 6.71 6.57 -11.48
C LEU A 80 6.88 7.95 -10.85
N ASP A 81 5.92 8.35 -10.05
CA ASP A 81 5.92 9.61 -9.30
C ASP A 81 6.53 9.48 -7.90
N ALA A 82 6.46 8.29 -7.29
CA ALA A 82 7.02 8.04 -5.96
C ALA A 82 7.24 6.55 -5.68
N ILE A 83 8.08 6.31 -4.65
CA ILE A 83 8.23 5.01 -3.99
C ILE A 83 7.88 5.21 -2.52
N LEU A 84 6.99 4.39 -1.96
CA LEU A 84 6.63 4.35 -0.55
C LEU A 84 7.29 3.12 0.08
N LEU A 85 8.01 3.28 1.17
CA LEU A 85 8.66 2.15 1.88
C LEU A 85 7.86 1.75 3.11
N THR A 86 7.62 0.45 3.24
CA THR A 86 7.02 -0.14 4.44
C THR A 86 8.03 -0.24 5.57
N HIS A 87 9.24 -0.69 5.28
CA HIS A 87 10.35 -0.83 6.22
C HIS A 87 11.69 -1.02 5.49
N GLU A 88 12.80 -1.20 6.22
CA GLU A 88 14.17 -1.15 5.71
C GLU A 88 14.73 -2.48 5.18
N HIS A 89 14.06 -3.61 5.34
CA HIS A 89 14.61 -4.91 4.91
C HIS A 89 14.95 -4.95 3.42
N SER A 90 15.98 -5.71 3.06
CA SER A 90 16.55 -5.71 1.71
C SER A 90 15.58 -6.19 0.63
N ASP A 91 14.64 -7.06 0.96
CA ASP A 91 13.55 -7.50 0.06
C ASP A 91 12.43 -6.46 -0.11
N HIS A 92 12.57 -5.27 0.50
CA HIS A 92 11.75 -4.07 0.28
C HIS A 92 12.53 -2.90 -0.31
N THR A 93 13.87 -2.93 -0.25
CA THR A 93 14.72 -1.76 -0.58
C THR A 93 15.79 -2.01 -1.66
N ARG A 94 16.10 -3.26 -2.00
CA ARG A 94 17.20 -3.65 -2.90
C ARG A 94 17.26 -2.88 -4.22
N GLY A 95 16.14 -2.53 -4.82
CA GLY A 95 16.08 -1.80 -6.09
C GLY A 95 16.43 -0.33 -5.98
N LEU A 96 16.36 0.27 -4.78
CA LEU A 96 16.49 1.71 -4.57
C LEU A 96 17.83 2.26 -5.06
N THR A 97 18.93 1.56 -4.76
CA THR A 97 20.29 2.01 -5.12
C THR A 97 20.41 2.36 -6.60
N VAL A 98 19.91 1.49 -7.47
CA VAL A 98 20.02 1.69 -8.91
C VAL A 98 18.91 2.60 -9.43
N LEU A 99 17.66 2.45 -8.96
CA LEU A 99 16.54 3.31 -9.36
C LEU A 99 16.83 4.78 -9.03
N CYS A 100 17.23 5.09 -7.79
CA CYS A 100 17.48 6.46 -7.35
C CYS A 100 18.76 7.07 -7.93
N ARG A 101 19.69 6.24 -8.42
CA ARG A 101 20.88 6.72 -9.14
C ARG A 101 20.55 7.14 -10.57
N THR A 102 19.63 6.44 -11.22
CA THR A 102 19.29 6.64 -12.64
C THR A 102 18.06 7.49 -12.86
N HIS A 103 17.20 7.62 -11.84
CA HIS A 103 15.97 8.37 -11.89
C HIS A 103 15.79 9.21 -10.62
N THR A 104 15.26 10.42 -10.77
CA THR A 104 14.95 11.30 -9.62
C THR A 104 13.53 11.00 -9.12
N ILE A 105 13.34 9.83 -8.49
CA ILE A 105 12.06 9.43 -7.91
C ILE A 105 12.09 9.74 -6.41
N PRO A 106 11.13 10.53 -5.85
CA PRO A 106 11.05 10.74 -4.42
C PRO A 106 10.68 9.45 -3.69
N VAL A 107 11.38 9.18 -2.57
CA VAL A 107 11.17 8.01 -1.72
C VAL A 107 10.55 8.45 -0.41
N TYR A 108 9.34 8.00 -0.15
CA TYR A 108 8.61 8.28 1.08
C TYR A 108 8.89 7.18 2.10
N ALA A 109 9.32 7.57 3.29
CA ALA A 109 9.54 6.67 4.42
C ALA A 109 9.30 7.42 5.74
N ASN A 110 9.05 6.69 6.82
CA ASN A 110 9.19 7.31 8.13
C ASN A 110 10.69 7.52 8.45
N ARG A 111 10.94 8.28 9.51
CA ARG A 111 12.31 8.69 9.85
C ARG A 111 13.23 7.51 10.11
N LEU A 112 12.80 6.53 10.89
CA LEU A 112 13.65 5.41 11.30
C LEU A 112 13.98 4.49 10.11
N THR A 113 13.00 4.20 9.27
CA THR A 113 13.22 3.47 8.01
C THR A 113 14.20 4.21 7.09
N ALA A 114 14.02 5.53 6.92
CA ALA A 114 14.92 6.33 6.07
C ALA A 114 16.37 6.36 6.60
N GLU A 115 16.55 6.51 7.93
CA GLU A 115 17.87 6.48 8.58
C GLU A 115 18.53 5.10 8.43
N ALA A 116 17.78 4.01 8.64
CA ALA A 116 18.29 2.65 8.48
C ALA A 116 18.75 2.36 7.03
N VAL A 117 17.91 2.71 6.05
CA VAL A 117 18.25 2.55 4.62
C VAL A 117 19.45 3.42 4.23
N ALA A 118 19.53 4.67 4.72
CA ALA A 118 20.63 5.58 4.41
C ALA A 118 21.99 5.11 4.99
N THR A 119 21.96 4.32 6.05
CA THR A 119 23.16 3.75 6.69
C THR A 119 23.50 2.33 6.23
N ASP A 120 22.67 1.71 5.38
CA ASP A 120 22.91 0.40 4.81
C ASP A 120 24.23 0.40 4.00
N PRO A 121 25.18 -0.52 4.29
CA PRO A 121 26.45 -0.60 3.58
C PRO A 121 26.34 -0.76 2.06
N GLU A 122 25.26 -1.34 1.55
CA GLU A 122 25.00 -1.49 0.12
C GLU A 122 24.49 -0.20 -0.54
N ILE A 123 24.00 0.75 0.24
CA ILE A 123 23.41 2.01 -0.23
C ILE A 123 24.29 3.21 0.08
N ILE A 124 24.96 3.21 1.24
CA ILE A 124 25.75 4.34 1.72
C ILE A 124 26.84 4.76 0.72
N GLY A 125 26.84 6.04 0.37
CA GLY A 125 27.83 6.60 -0.56
C GLY A 125 27.65 6.21 -2.04
N THR A 126 26.70 5.33 -2.38
CA THR A 126 26.50 4.84 -3.75
C THR A 126 25.42 5.61 -4.51
N THR A 127 24.43 6.17 -3.79
CA THR A 127 23.33 6.93 -4.39
C THR A 127 22.81 8.00 -3.45
N ARG A 128 22.22 9.03 -4.03
CA ARG A 128 21.51 10.08 -3.29
C ARG A 128 20.01 9.88 -3.43
N ILE A 129 19.36 9.39 -2.36
CA ILE A 129 17.91 9.21 -2.31
C ILE A 129 17.24 10.55 -2.01
N SER A 130 16.21 10.89 -2.79
CA SER A 130 15.36 12.08 -2.54
C SER A 130 14.29 11.75 -1.51
N TRP A 131 14.65 11.81 -0.23
CA TRP A 131 13.74 11.47 0.86
C TRP A 131 12.59 12.45 1.00
N ARG A 132 11.39 11.91 1.26
CA ARG A 132 10.19 12.59 1.72
C ARG A 132 9.73 11.90 3.00
N LEU A 133 9.96 12.54 4.13
CA LEU A 133 9.64 11.92 5.42
C LEU A 133 8.17 12.13 5.77
N PHE A 134 7.51 11.06 6.19
CA PHE A 134 6.19 11.09 6.81
C PHE A 134 6.27 10.70 8.28
N SER A 135 5.23 11.04 9.05
CA SER A 135 5.07 10.58 10.43
C SER A 135 4.05 9.45 10.46
N THR A 136 4.43 8.30 11.01
CA THR A 136 3.54 7.14 11.18
C THR A 136 2.25 7.55 11.89
N GLY A 137 1.10 7.14 11.36
CA GLY A 137 -0.23 7.48 11.87
C GLY A 137 -0.79 8.81 11.38
N HIS A 138 -0.05 9.60 10.59
CA HIS A 138 -0.54 10.84 9.98
C HIS A 138 -0.67 10.68 8.47
N PRO A 139 -1.80 11.15 7.88
CA PRO A 139 -1.98 11.09 6.43
C PRO A 139 -1.05 12.08 5.71
N PHE A 140 -0.69 11.74 4.49
CA PHE A 140 0.07 12.58 3.57
C PHE A 140 -0.40 12.37 2.13
N GLU A 141 -0.07 13.32 1.25
CA GLU A 141 -0.50 13.29 -0.14
C GLU A 141 0.66 12.92 -1.07
N VAL A 142 0.34 12.11 -2.09
CA VAL A 142 1.25 11.79 -3.19
C VAL A 142 0.46 11.88 -4.50
N GLY A 143 0.62 12.96 -5.23
CA GLY A 143 -0.22 13.24 -6.40
C GLY A 143 -1.69 13.35 -6.02
N ASP A 144 -2.52 12.46 -6.55
CA ASP A 144 -3.94 12.37 -6.22
C ASP A 144 -4.29 11.23 -5.23
N PHE A 145 -3.25 10.65 -4.61
CA PHE A 145 -3.43 9.72 -3.51
C PHE A 145 -3.35 10.40 -2.15
N THR A 146 -4.32 10.09 -1.29
CA THR A 146 -4.19 10.29 0.16
C THR A 146 -3.69 8.98 0.77
N VAL A 147 -2.53 9.01 1.40
CA VAL A 147 -1.86 7.86 2.00
C VAL A 147 -1.87 7.99 3.52
N GLU A 148 -2.33 6.96 4.20
CA GLU A 148 -2.26 6.84 5.64
C GLU A 148 -1.38 5.64 6.00
N SER A 149 -0.28 5.89 6.72
CA SER A 149 0.57 4.85 7.28
C SER A 149 0.15 4.51 8.70
N PHE A 150 0.33 3.27 9.11
CA PHE A 150 0.05 2.82 10.47
C PHE A 150 1.03 1.71 10.85
N SER A 151 1.42 1.66 12.14
CA SER A 151 2.38 0.68 12.65
C SER A 151 1.84 -0.75 12.52
N VAL A 152 2.72 -1.66 12.12
CA VAL A 152 2.48 -3.10 12.08
C VAL A 152 3.51 -3.84 12.96
N PRO A 153 3.15 -4.94 13.61
CA PRO A 153 4.11 -5.74 14.37
C PRO A 153 5.01 -6.55 13.43
N HIS A 154 6.26 -6.11 13.30
CA HIS A 154 7.30 -6.82 12.56
C HIS A 154 8.68 -6.51 13.16
N ASP A 155 9.69 -7.32 12.89
CA ASP A 155 11.04 -7.17 13.43
C ASP A 155 11.90 -6.18 12.60
N ALA A 156 11.40 -4.95 12.48
CA ALA A 156 12.04 -3.81 11.80
C ALA A 156 12.01 -2.57 12.71
N TYR A 157 12.64 -1.47 12.33
CA TYR A 157 12.76 -0.26 13.19
C TYR A 157 11.42 0.44 13.43
N ASP A 158 10.65 0.74 12.37
CA ASP A 158 9.30 1.32 12.47
C ASP A 158 8.46 0.87 11.26
N PRO A 159 8.12 -0.44 11.21
CA PRO A 159 7.42 -1.02 10.08
C PRO A 159 5.97 -0.53 10.00
N VAL A 160 5.53 -0.23 8.78
CA VAL A 160 4.19 0.29 8.51
C VAL A 160 3.43 -0.48 7.44
N GLY A 161 2.12 -0.54 7.59
CA GLY A 161 1.18 -0.79 6.50
C GLY A 161 0.64 0.52 5.94
N PHE A 162 0.02 0.46 4.76
CA PHE A 162 -0.56 1.62 4.10
C PHE A 162 -2.04 1.41 3.78
N ALA A 163 -2.85 2.45 4.05
CA ALA A 163 -4.18 2.63 3.48
C ALA A 163 -4.11 3.77 2.46
N ILE A 164 -4.29 3.46 1.18
CA ILE A 164 -4.10 4.37 0.06
C ILE A 164 -5.46 4.63 -0.58
N ARG A 165 -5.83 5.90 -0.76
CA ARG A 165 -7.13 6.30 -1.29
C ARG A 165 -6.97 7.26 -2.46
N ALA A 166 -7.81 7.11 -3.48
CA ALA A 166 -7.99 8.10 -4.53
C ALA A 166 -9.46 8.15 -4.93
N GLY A 167 -10.07 9.32 -4.90
CA GLY A 167 -11.51 9.49 -5.12
C GLY A 167 -12.33 8.64 -4.14
N THR A 168 -13.10 7.68 -4.67
CA THR A 168 -13.93 6.78 -3.86
C THR A 168 -13.29 5.40 -3.63
N HIS A 169 -12.13 5.14 -4.23
CA HIS A 169 -11.47 3.85 -4.19
C HIS A 169 -10.34 3.79 -3.16
N SER A 170 -10.05 2.60 -2.68
CA SER A 170 -9.08 2.39 -1.60
C SER A 170 -8.34 1.06 -1.72
N VAL A 171 -7.05 1.08 -1.39
CA VAL A 171 -6.16 -0.07 -1.40
C VAL A 171 -5.45 -0.17 -0.06
N GLY A 172 -5.54 -1.31 0.60
CA GLY A 172 -4.75 -1.62 1.78
C GLY A 172 -3.54 -2.46 1.42
N VAL A 173 -2.36 -2.12 1.95
CA VAL A 173 -1.13 -2.89 1.77
C VAL A 173 -0.59 -3.30 3.12
N LEU A 174 -0.50 -4.62 3.33
CA LEU A 174 -0.03 -5.28 4.54
C LEU A 174 0.91 -6.41 4.16
N THR A 175 2.18 -6.14 4.15
CA THR A 175 3.25 -7.13 4.06
C THR A 175 4.02 -7.14 5.36
N ASP A 176 4.65 -8.26 5.70
CA ASP A 176 5.50 -8.39 6.87
C ASP A 176 4.77 -8.03 8.18
N LEU A 177 3.79 -8.85 8.49
CA LEU A 177 2.90 -8.68 9.62
C LEU A 177 2.90 -9.93 10.52
N GLY A 178 3.48 -9.86 11.70
CA GLY A 178 3.54 -11.01 12.61
C GLY A 178 2.18 -11.39 13.22
N HIS A 179 1.31 -10.40 13.49
CA HIS A 179 -0.07 -10.64 13.91
C HIS A 179 -0.95 -9.43 13.64
N ALA A 180 -2.23 -9.68 13.38
CA ALA A 180 -3.22 -8.63 13.21
C ALA A 180 -3.56 -7.98 14.55
N THR A 181 -3.33 -6.68 14.68
CA THR A 181 -3.78 -5.88 15.82
C THR A 181 -5.14 -5.25 15.51
N LYS A 182 -5.84 -4.78 16.54
CA LYS A 182 -7.09 -4.03 16.36
C LYS A 182 -6.90 -2.81 15.46
N LEU A 183 -5.77 -2.11 15.59
CA LEU A 183 -5.43 -0.97 14.73
C LEU A 183 -5.34 -1.40 13.27
N VAL A 184 -4.62 -2.49 12.96
CA VAL A 184 -4.51 -3.05 11.62
C VAL A 184 -5.89 -3.38 11.04
N ALA A 185 -6.73 -4.08 11.80
CA ALA A 185 -8.08 -4.44 11.37
C ALA A 185 -8.95 -3.19 11.11
N GLU A 186 -8.90 -2.18 11.97
CA GLU A 186 -9.64 -0.92 11.79
C GLU A 186 -9.20 -0.17 10.52
N ARG A 187 -7.88 -0.09 10.26
CA ARG A 187 -7.33 0.61 9.08
C ARG A 187 -7.65 -0.10 7.77
N MET A 188 -7.73 -1.43 7.79
CA MET A 188 -8.04 -2.26 6.63
C MET A 188 -9.54 -2.44 6.38
N ARG A 189 -10.38 -2.05 7.32
CA ARG A 189 -11.83 -2.10 7.14
C ARG A 189 -12.26 -1.14 6.03
N ALA A 190 -13.18 -1.60 5.17
CA ALA A 190 -13.72 -0.83 4.04
C ALA A 190 -12.72 -0.53 2.89
N MET A 191 -11.67 -1.32 2.73
CA MET A 191 -10.84 -1.30 1.52
C MET A 191 -11.56 -2.00 0.35
N ASP A 192 -11.32 -1.53 -0.87
CA ASP A 192 -11.81 -2.16 -2.10
C ASP A 192 -10.87 -3.29 -2.54
N VAL A 193 -9.56 -3.09 -2.34
CA VAL A 193 -8.48 -4.07 -2.60
C VAL A 193 -7.60 -4.22 -1.37
N LEU A 194 -7.22 -5.45 -1.05
CA LEU A 194 -6.21 -5.77 -0.04
C LEU A 194 -5.02 -6.47 -0.68
N VAL A 195 -3.82 -5.99 -0.41
CA VAL A 195 -2.57 -6.73 -0.57
C VAL A 195 -2.20 -7.21 0.83
N LEU A 196 -2.36 -8.50 1.07
CA LEU A 196 -2.30 -9.09 2.41
C LEU A 196 -1.26 -10.20 2.47
N GLU A 197 -0.38 -10.14 3.45
CA GLU A 197 0.55 -11.23 3.71
C GLU A 197 -0.17 -12.56 3.98
N SER A 198 0.35 -13.62 3.36
CA SER A 198 -0.01 -15.01 3.63
C SER A 198 1.26 -15.85 3.48
N ASN A 199 2.16 -15.73 4.49
CA ASN A 199 3.54 -16.16 4.35
C ASN A 199 3.68 -17.68 4.35
N HIS A 200 3.09 -18.37 5.30
CA HIS A 200 3.36 -19.79 5.48
C HIS A 200 2.11 -20.61 5.83
N ASP A 201 2.12 -21.87 5.41
CA ASP A 201 1.28 -22.91 5.98
C ASP A 201 1.98 -23.43 7.24
N VAL A 202 1.24 -23.49 8.36
CA VAL A 202 1.81 -23.85 9.67
C VAL A 202 2.39 -25.26 9.66
N LYS A 203 1.73 -26.20 8.96
CA LYS A 203 2.18 -27.60 8.88
C LYS A 203 3.45 -27.69 8.05
N LEU A 204 3.48 -27.09 6.87
CA LEU A 204 4.66 -27.08 6.00
C LEU A 204 5.88 -26.42 6.71
N LEU A 205 5.65 -25.35 7.47
CA LEU A 205 6.72 -24.70 8.24
C LEU A 205 7.24 -25.61 9.35
N GLN A 206 6.34 -26.32 10.07
CA GLN A 206 6.74 -27.24 11.15
C GLN A 206 7.50 -28.47 10.61
N GLU A 207 7.06 -29.02 9.48
CA GLU A 207 7.66 -30.19 8.83
C GLU A 207 8.95 -29.86 8.04
N ASP A 208 9.24 -28.59 7.76
CA ASP A 208 10.47 -28.20 7.06
C ASP A 208 11.71 -28.58 7.87
N THR A 209 12.55 -29.46 7.31
CA THR A 209 13.78 -29.93 7.95
C THR A 209 15.00 -29.04 7.67
N ALA A 210 14.90 -28.12 6.72
CA ALA A 210 16.02 -27.25 6.33
C ALA A 210 16.19 -26.06 7.27
N ARG A 211 15.09 -25.59 7.89
CA ARG A 211 15.13 -24.42 8.80
C ARG A 211 15.38 -24.84 10.24
N PRO A 212 16.36 -24.21 10.93
CA PRO A 212 16.55 -24.38 12.37
C PRO A 212 15.28 -24.00 13.14
N TRP A 213 15.04 -24.66 14.27
CA TRP A 213 13.86 -24.39 15.09
C TRP A 213 13.73 -22.92 15.52
N ALA A 214 14.84 -22.27 15.87
CA ALA A 214 14.84 -20.86 16.25
C ALA A 214 14.30 -19.94 15.13
N LEU A 215 14.62 -20.25 13.85
CA LEU A 215 14.09 -19.50 12.71
C LEU A 215 12.59 -19.75 12.54
N LYS A 216 12.11 -20.97 12.72
CA LYS A 216 10.68 -21.27 12.68
C LYS A 216 9.92 -20.52 13.79
N GLN A 217 10.47 -20.48 15.00
CA GLN A 217 9.90 -19.72 16.11
C GLN A 217 9.84 -18.23 15.80
N ARG A 218 10.89 -17.66 15.19
CA ARG A 218 10.90 -16.26 14.75
C ARG A 218 9.80 -16.00 13.71
N ILE A 219 9.67 -16.85 12.68
CA ILE A 219 8.63 -16.74 11.66
C ILE A 219 7.23 -16.77 12.28
N MET A 220 6.98 -17.68 13.20
CA MET A 220 5.67 -17.82 13.89
C MET A 220 5.45 -16.83 15.04
N SER A 221 6.43 -15.96 15.34
CA SER A 221 6.33 -15.01 16.44
C SER A 221 5.38 -13.85 16.12
N ARG A 222 5.03 -13.07 17.16
CA ARG A 222 4.20 -11.86 17.00
C ARG A 222 4.86 -10.76 16.18
N HIS A 223 6.15 -10.85 15.89
CA HIS A 223 6.91 -9.94 15.03
C HIS A 223 7.48 -10.65 13.79
N GLY A 224 7.02 -11.87 13.51
CA GLY A 224 7.38 -12.62 12.32
C GLY A 224 6.43 -12.35 11.17
N HIS A 225 5.71 -13.41 10.73
CA HIS A 225 4.87 -13.37 9.54
C HIS A 225 3.53 -14.05 9.75
N LEU A 226 2.48 -13.61 9.06
CA LEU A 226 1.17 -14.25 9.10
C LEU A 226 1.19 -15.64 8.45
N SER A 227 0.59 -16.60 9.15
CA SER A 227 0.19 -17.85 8.51
C SER A 227 -1.02 -17.67 7.60
N ASN A 228 -1.28 -18.65 6.73
CA ASN A 228 -2.47 -18.65 5.88
C ASN A 228 -3.77 -18.54 6.70
N ASP A 229 -3.85 -19.23 7.85
CA ASP A 229 -5.03 -19.17 8.74
C ASP A 229 -5.20 -17.79 9.39
N ALA A 230 -4.10 -17.17 9.82
CA ALA A 230 -4.14 -15.82 10.38
C ALA A 230 -4.51 -14.77 9.33
N ALA A 231 -4.00 -14.91 8.10
CA ALA A 231 -4.39 -14.07 6.97
C ALA A 231 -5.88 -14.22 6.64
N ALA A 232 -6.40 -15.45 6.62
CA ALA A 232 -7.82 -15.73 6.39
C ALA A 232 -8.72 -15.11 7.48
N THR A 233 -8.30 -15.21 8.74
CA THR A 233 -9.02 -14.61 9.87
C THR A 233 -9.06 -13.09 9.77
N LEU A 234 -7.93 -12.44 9.44
CA LEU A 234 -7.91 -11.00 9.24
C LEU A 234 -8.75 -10.58 8.03
N ALA A 235 -8.63 -11.29 6.90
CA ALA A 235 -9.43 -11.00 5.72
C ALA A 235 -10.93 -11.09 5.97
N GLU A 236 -11.39 -12.09 6.76
CA GLU A 236 -12.78 -12.24 7.21
C GLU A 236 -13.21 -11.06 8.09
N GLU A 237 -12.38 -10.68 9.08
CA GLU A 237 -12.67 -9.60 10.03
C GLU A 237 -12.82 -8.23 9.34
N VAL A 238 -12.01 -7.94 8.32
CA VAL A 238 -12.01 -6.66 7.61
C VAL A 238 -12.92 -6.64 6.38
N CYS A 239 -13.49 -7.80 6.03
CA CYS A 239 -14.37 -7.93 4.86
C CYS A 239 -15.61 -7.07 5.02
N SER A 240 -15.81 -6.15 4.11
CA SER A 240 -16.99 -5.30 3.98
C SER A 240 -17.63 -5.46 2.60
N ASP A 241 -18.78 -4.83 2.38
CA ASP A 241 -19.42 -4.83 1.06
C ASP A 241 -18.57 -4.13 -0.02
N ARG A 242 -17.57 -3.37 0.37
CA ARG A 242 -16.62 -2.70 -0.54
C ARG A 242 -15.56 -3.65 -1.08
N LEU A 243 -15.11 -4.62 -0.28
CA LEU A 243 -13.99 -5.50 -0.64
C LEU A 243 -14.33 -6.31 -1.91
N ARG A 244 -13.49 -6.16 -2.93
CA ARG A 244 -13.61 -6.82 -4.25
C ARG A 244 -12.48 -7.79 -4.52
N HIS A 245 -11.24 -7.43 -4.11
CA HIS A 245 -10.04 -8.20 -4.42
C HIS A 245 -9.14 -8.34 -3.20
N VAL A 246 -8.58 -9.52 -3.04
CA VAL A 246 -7.49 -9.82 -2.09
C VAL A 246 -6.35 -10.43 -2.87
N PHE A 247 -5.18 -9.77 -2.86
CA PHE A 247 -3.94 -10.33 -3.30
C PHE A 247 -3.21 -10.92 -2.11
N LEU A 248 -2.99 -12.23 -2.11
CA LEU A 248 -2.14 -12.87 -1.12
C LEU A 248 -0.68 -12.67 -1.52
N ALA A 249 0.06 -12.05 -0.63
CA ALA A 249 1.41 -11.56 -0.86
C ALA A 249 2.40 -12.21 0.10
N HIS A 250 3.70 -12.03 -0.16
CA HIS A 250 4.81 -12.44 0.68
C HIS A 250 4.83 -13.94 1.04
N LEU A 251 4.44 -14.80 0.07
CA LEU A 251 4.44 -16.24 0.29
C LEU A 251 5.86 -16.80 0.36
N SER A 252 6.10 -17.66 1.37
CA SER A 252 7.32 -18.45 1.46
C SER A 252 7.37 -19.49 0.33
N ARG A 253 8.48 -19.57 -0.38
CA ARG A 253 8.67 -20.59 -1.44
C ARG A 253 8.66 -22.02 -0.92
N ASP A 254 9.21 -22.22 0.27
CA ASP A 254 9.41 -23.56 0.81
C ASP A 254 8.27 -24.00 1.75
N CYS A 255 7.79 -23.05 2.55
CA CYS A 255 6.79 -23.33 3.60
C CYS A 255 5.38 -22.89 3.24
N ASN A 256 5.09 -22.67 1.94
CA ASN A 256 3.74 -22.39 1.46
C ASN A 256 3.53 -22.96 0.06
N ARG A 257 2.26 -22.99 -0.35
CA ARG A 257 1.85 -23.30 -1.73
C ARG A 257 0.72 -22.36 -2.11
N PRO A 258 0.75 -21.73 -3.29
CA PRO A 258 -0.28 -20.80 -3.75
C PRO A 258 -1.70 -21.33 -3.59
N GLU A 259 -1.90 -22.62 -3.93
CA GLU A 259 -3.21 -23.27 -3.88
C GLU A 259 -3.72 -23.45 -2.46
N ILE A 260 -2.81 -23.68 -1.49
CA ILE A 260 -3.17 -23.79 -0.07
C ILE A 260 -3.59 -22.43 0.44
N ALA A 261 -2.75 -21.40 0.26
CA ALA A 261 -3.04 -20.04 0.70
C ALA A 261 -4.36 -19.52 0.12
N GLN A 262 -4.54 -19.66 -1.21
CA GLN A 262 -5.75 -19.23 -1.88
C GLN A 262 -6.99 -19.94 -1.34
N ARG A 263 -6.94 -21.26 -1.19
CA ARG A 263 -8.06 -22.06 -0.66
C ARG A 263 -8.45 -21.62 0.74
N VAL A 264 -7.47 -21.52 1.65
CA VAL A 264 -7.71 -21.19 3.06
C VAL A 264 -8.37 -19.81 3.18
N VAL A 265 -7.86 -18.80 2.47
CA VAL A 265 -8.43 -17.45 2.53
C VAL A 265 -9.78 -17.37 1.80
N SER A 266 -9.92 -17.99 0.63
CA SER A 266 -11.19 -17.95 -0.12
C SER A 266 -12.35 -18.61 0.64
N GLN A 267 -12.08 -19.62 1.49
CA GLN A 267 -13.12 -20.26 2.29
C GLN A 267 -13.76 -19.34 3.33
N LYS A 268 -13.06 -18.27 3.73
CA LYS A 268 -13.52 -17.30 4.70
C LYS A 268 -14.20 -16.07 4.09
N LEU A 269 -14.08 -15.89 2.80
CA LEU A 269 -14.59 -14.72 2.10
C LEU A 269 -15.84 -15.02 1.27
N PRO A 270 -16.76 -14.05 1.11
CA PRO A 270 -17.90 -14.22 0.22
C PRO A 270 -17.44 -14.42 -1.23
N ALA A 271 -18.20 -15.17 -2.02
CA ALA A 271 -17.88 -15.50 -3.42
C ALA A 271 -17.69 -14.28 -4.35
N ARG A 272 -18.19 -13.10 -3.95
CA ARG A 272 -17.98 -11.84 -4.69
C ARG A 272 -16.54 -11.30 -4.57
N VAL A 273 -15.77 -11.75 -3.59
CA VAL A 273 -14.38 -11.31 -3.38
C VAL A 273 -13.46 -12.23 -4.17
N GLN A 274 -12.70 -11.66 -5.08
CA GLN A 274 -11.70 -12.42 -5.84
C GLN A 274 -10.42 -12.50 -5.02
N VAL A 275 -9.90 -13.72 -4.86
CA VAL A 275 -8.62 -13.97 -4.18
C VAL A 275 -7.60 -14.45 -5.21
N ALA A 276 -6.53 -13.68 -5.38
CA ALA A 276 -5.40 -14.00 -6.24
C ALA A 276 -4.13 -14.13 -5.41
N VAL A 277 -3.18 -14.93 -5.88
CA VAL A 277 -1.88 -15.11 -5.21
C VAL A 277 -0.80 -14.40 -6.04
N ALA A 278 -0.03 -13.55 -5.38
CA ALA A 278 1.11 -12.90 -5.98
C ALA A 278 2.30 -13.87 -6.12
N SER A 279 3.05 -13.70 -7.20
CA SER A 279 4.24 -14.52 -7.49
C SER A 279 5.52 -13.73 -7.20
N GLN A 280 6.58 -14.46 -6.82
CA GLN A 280 7.91 -13.86 -6.80
C GLN A 280 8.50 -13.68 -8.21
N ASP A 281 7.99 -14.41 -9.21
CA ASP A 281 8.64 -14.53 -10.52
C ASP A 281 7.95 -13.72 -11.61
N HIS A 282 6.65 -13.43 -11.46
CA HIS A 282 5.84 -12.75 -12.48
C HIS A 282 4.91 -11.70 -11.85
N PRO A 283 4.62 -10.60 -12.57
CA PRO A 283 3.54 -9.70 -12.18
C PRO A 283 2.18 -10.40 -12.15
N THR A 284 1.29 -9.93 -11.28
CA THR A 284 -0.12 -10.32 -11.32
C THR A 284 -0.83 -9.67 -12.51
N ALA A 285 -2.02 -10.15 -12.84
CA ALA A 285 -2.95 -9.36 -13.63
C ALA A 285 -3.25 -8.04 -12.89
N THR A 286 -3.44 -6.96 -13.66
CA THR A 286 -3.85 -5.66 -13.13
C THR A 286 -5.32 -5.71 -12.75
N VAL A 287 -5.65 -5.28 -11.54
CA VAL A 287 -7.01 -5.04 -11.09
C VAL A 287 -7.32 -3.57 -11.23
N SER A 288 -8.45 -3.24 -11.87
CA SER A 288 -8.95 -1.87 -12.03
C SER A 288 -10.28 -1.71 -11.28
N LEU A 289 -10.43 -0.58 -10.56
CA LEU A 289 -11.59 -0.20 -9.76
C LEU A 289 -12.34 0.96 -10.41
#